data_a1f562ec0873959fffb1b78237d4fa19
#
_entry.id   a1f562ec0873959fffb1b78237d4fa19
#
_cell.length_a   1.000
_cell.length_b   1.000
_cell.length_c   1.000
_cell.angle_alpha   90.00
_cell.angle_beta   90.00
_cell.angle_gamma   90.00
#
_symmetry.space_group_name_H-M   'P 1'
#
loop_
_entity.id
_entity.type
_entity.pdbx_description
1 polymer ?
#
loop_
_entity_poly.entity_id
_entity_poly.type
_entity_poly.pdbx_seq_one_letter_code
_entity_poly.pdbx_strand_id
1 'polypeptide(L)'
;MKGKLSCLLAAACLFAILMSGAGYAQTDPRVAKSMEALKAKAEKLGAPKVEGKEAVGGKDAPALYFGTTKINNNFDIVDAVGKEDGQGMTATLFVKGGDEFIRVSTSVPKPDGSGRAIGTVLAGPALESIKAGKSHYGEVPILGTPYMTGYEPIKDASGTTIGVYYVGYKK
;
A
#
# COMPACT_ATOMS: atom_id res chain seq x y z
N MET A 1 73.53 -3.37 -25.10
CA MET A 1 72.99 -4.55 -25.74
C MET A 1 71.53 -4.67 -25.31
N LYS A 2 70.62 -4.35 -26.21
CA LYS A 2 69.23 -4.76 -26.45
C LYS A 2 68.35 -5.15 -25.26
N GLY A 3 67.61 -4.18 -24.73
CA GLY A 3 66.45 -4.40 -23.86
C GLY A 3 65.19 -4.39 -24.72
N LYS A 4 64.33 -5.40 -24.54
CA LYS A 4 63.04 -5.53 -25.20
C LYS A 4 61.95 -4.83 -24.43
N LEU A 5 61.32 -3.87 -25.08
CA LEU A 5 60.14 -3.16 -24.65
C LEU A 5 58.92 -4.05 -24.80
N SER A 6 58.29 -4.52 -23.75
CA SER A 6 57.03 -5.25 -23.79
C SER A 6 55.87 -4.29 -23.59
N CYS A 7 55.09 -4.14 -24.67
CA CYS A 7 53.88 -3.35 -24.73
C CYS A 7 52.73 -4.18 -24.14
N LEU A 8 52.20 -3.78 -22.95
CA LEU A 8 50.98 -4.34 -22.38
C LEU A 8 49.78 -3.53 -22.89
N LEU A 9 49.06 -4.10 -23.81
CA LEU A 9 47.73 -3.61 -24.20
C LEU A 9 46.73 -3.87 -23.08
N ALA A 10 46.30 -2.82 -22.40
CA ALA A 10 45.15 -2.87 -21.51
C ALA A 10 43.86 -2.79 -22.36
N ALA A 11 43.18 -3.93 -22.54
CA ALA A 11 41.86 -3.98 -23.13
C ALA A 11 40.83 -3.50 -22.09
N ALA A 12 40.38 -2.26 -22.23
CA ALA A 12 39.23 -1.74 -21.47
C ALA A 12 37.95 -2.34 -22.03
N CYS A 13 37.39 -3.37 -21.35
CA CYS A 13 36.05 -3.85 -21.61
C CYS A 13 35.06 -2.82 -21.09
N LEU A 14 34.51 -2.03 -22.02
CA LEU A 14 33.34 -1.19 -21.74
C LEU A 14 32.13 -2.10 -21.56
N PHE A 15 31.74 -2.37 -20.31
CA PHE A 15 30.51 -3.06 -19.98
C PHE A 15 29.36 -2.02 -20.10
N ALA A 16 28.73 -1.95 -21.26
CA ALA A 16 27.52 -1.18 -21.45
C ALA A 16 26.39 -1.90 -20.71
N ILE A 17 26.05 -1.43 -19.50
CA ILE A 17 24.84 -1.83 -18.77
C ILE A 17 23.67 -1.23 -19.54
N LEU A 18 23.03 -2.05 -20.37
CA LEU A 18 21.70 -1.79 -20.90
C LEU A 18 20.71 -1.79 -19.74
N MET A 19 20.48 -0.63 -19.14
CA MET A 19 19.37 -0.39 -18.25
C MET A 19 18.10 -0.51 -19.10
N SER A 20 17.51 -1.71 -19.11
CA SER A 20 16.15 -1.93 -19.58
C SER A 20 15.25 -1.08 -18.68
N GLY A 21 14.84 0.07 -19.17
CA GLY A 21 13.87 0.94 -18.53
C GLY A 21 12.53 0.20 -18.47
N ALA A 22 12.31 -0.60 -17.43
CA ALA A 22 10.96 -0.93 -16.99
C ALA A 22 10.31 0.41 -16.69
N GLY A 23 9.31 0.79 -17.49
CA GLY A 23 8.56 2.02 -17.28
C GLY A 23 7.96 2.00 -15.89
N TYR A 24 8.63 2.66 -14.95
CA TYR A 24 8.03 3.00 -13.66
C TYR A 24 6.89 3.96 -14.00
N ALA A 25 5.65 3.47 -13.89
CA ALA A 25 4.50 4.36 -13.85
C ALA A 25 4.86 5.45 -12.84
N GLN A 26 4.83 6.72 -13.28
CA GLN A 26 5.28 7.85 -12.48
C GLN A 26 4.41 7.91 -11.22
N THR A 27 4.93 7.39 -10.12
CA THR A 27 4.24 7.38 -8.83
C THR A 27 4.11 8.83 -8.37
N ASP A 28 2.90 9.28 -8.10
CA ASP A 28 2.68 10.60 -7.51
C ASP A 28 3.44 10.67 -6.17
N PRO A 29 4.40 11.59 -6.00
CA PRO A 29 5.22 11.63 -4.79
C PRO A 29 4.42 11.88 -3.52
N ARG A 30 3.23 12.49 -3.63
CA ARG A 30 2.30 12.65 -2.51
C ARG A 30 1.82 11.29 -2.01
N VAL A 31 1.49 10.37 -2.92
CA VAL A 31 1.03 9.02 -2.59
C VAL A 31 2.08 8.25 -1.80
N ALA A 32 3.35 8.29 -2.25
CA ALA A 32 4.46 7.62 -1.55
C ALA A 32 4.64 8.19 -0.13
N LYS A 33 4.67 9.53 0.00
CA LYS A 33 4.81 10.20 1.31
C LYS A 33 3.66 9.85 2.26
N SER A 34 2.43 9.84 1.77
CA SER A 34 1.26 9.52 2.60
C SER A 34 1.20 8.05 2.97
N MET A 35 1.69 7.15 2.11
CA MET A 35 1.84 5.73 2.43
C MET A 35 2.82 5.53 3.59
N GLU A 36 3.98 6.18 3.54
CA GLU A 36 4.95 6.14 4.65
C GLU A 36 4.34 6.68 5.96
N ALA A 37 3.60 7.78 5.90
CA ALA A 37 2.94 8.36 7.08
C ALA A 37 1.89 7.41 7.67
N LEU A 38 1.07 6.76 6.83
CA LEU A 38 0.06 5.79 7.26
C LEU A 38 0.71 4.58 7.94
N LYS A 39 1.74 4.02 7.32
CA LYS A 39 2.50 2.88 7.87
C LYS A 39 3.16 3.24 9.20
N ALA A 40 3.86 4.37 9.26
CA ALA A 40 4.53 4.82 10.48
C ALA A 40 3.57 5.01 11.66
N LYS A 41 2.35 5.51 11.41
CA LYS A 41 1.33 5.63 12.47
C LYS A 41 0.80 4.27 12.92
N ALA A 42 0.56 3.35 12.00
CA ALA A 42 0.10 2.01 12.33
C ALA A 42 1.17 1.21 13.10
N GLU A 43 2.42 1.24 12.63
CA GLU A 43 3.54 0.51 13.22
C GLU A 43 3.91 1.00 14.62
N LYS A 44 3.68 2.28 14.93
CA LYS A 44 3.84 2.81 16.30
C LYS A 44 2.92 2.15 17.33
N LEU A 45 1.81 1.56 16.91
CA LEU A 45 0.89 0.83 17.78
C LEU A 45 1.36 -0.60 18.08
N GLY A 46 2.31 -1.12 17.29
CA GLY A 46 2.89 -2.45 17.44
C GLY A 46 2.77 -3.31 16.18
N ALA A 47 3.20 -4.56 16.28
CA ALA A 47 3.18 -5.51 15.15
C ALA A 47 1.73 -5.82 14.71
N PRO A 48 1.48 -5.96 13.40
CA PRO A 48 0.17 -6.31 12.88
C PRO A 48 -0.16 -7.79 13.16
N LYS A 49 -1.41 -8.04 13.54
CA LYS A 49 -1.97 -9.39 13.72
C LYS A 49 -3.46 -9.41 13.43
N VAL A 50 -3.98 -10.59 13.22
CA VAL A 50 -5.44 -10.84 13.09
C VAL A 50 -5.86 -11.76 14.22
N GLU A 51 -6.93 -11.39 14.96
CA GLU A 51 -7.43 -12.14 16.10
C GLU A 51 -8.94 -11.97 16.26
N GLY A 52 -9.68 -13.08 16.16
CA GLY A 52 -11.14 -13.05 16.25
C GLY A 52 -11.82 -12.48 15.02
N LYS A 53 -13.08 -12.08 15.19
CA LYS A 53 -13.94 -11.51 14.12
C LYS A 53 -14.76 -10.35 14.66
N GLU A 54 -15.18 -9.46 13.77
CA GLU A 54 -16.05 -8.34 14.07
C GLU A 54 -16.94 -7.98 12.87
N ALA A 55 -18.15 -7.52 13.14
CA ALA A 55 -19.05 -7.02 12.10
C ALA A 55 -18.53 -5.67 11.55
N VAL A 56 -18.33 -5.60 10.24
CA VAL A 56 -17.85 -4.42 9.52
C VAL A 56 -18.71 -4.20 8.28
N GLY A 57 -19.47 -3.09 8.28
CA GLY A 57 -20.36 -2.78 7.15
C GLY A 57 -21.39 -3.87 6.85
N GLY A 58 -21.87 -4.58 7.87
CA GLY A 58 -22.84 -5.68 7.73
C GLY A 58 -22.24 -7.03 7.36
N LYS A 59 -20.91 -7.17 7.34
CA LYS A 59 -20.19 -8.43 7.08
C LYS A 59 -19.32 -8.81 8.28
N ASP A 60 -19.22 -10.11 8.57
CA ASP A 60 -18.22 -10.61 9.52
C ASP A 60 -16.83 -10.56 8.87
N ALA A 61 -15.93 -9.79 9.45
CA ALA A 61 -14.55 -9.68 9.01
C ALA A 61 -13.60 -10.14 10.13
N PRO A 62 -12.44 -10.73 9.78
CA PRO A 62 -11.38 -10.92 10.76
C PRO A 62 -11.00 -9.59 11.41
N ALA A 63 -10.68 -9.58 12.70
CA ALA A 63 -10.31 -8.35 13.38
C ALA A 63 -8.80 -8.11 13.26
N LEU A 64 -8.43 -7.00 12.61
CA LEU A 64 -7.06 -6.53 12.44
C LEU A 64 -6.63 -5.72 13.65
N TYR A 65 -5.44 -5.99 14.14
CA TYR A 65 -4.79 -5.24 15.23
C TYR A 65 -3.40 -4.78 14.82
N PHE A 66 -2.98 -3.65 15.39
CA PHE A 66 -1.57 -3.29 15.54
C PHE A 66 -1.25 -3.26 17.04
N GLY A 67 -0.37 -4.16 17.49
CA GLY A 67 -0.15 -4.40 18.92
C GLY A 67 -1.45 -4.81 19.62
N THR A 68 -1.93 -3.98 20.54
CA THR A 68 -3.20 -4.17 21.27
C THR A 68 -4.35 -3.33 20.70
N THR A 69 -4.07 -2.45 19.72
CA THR A 69 -5.07 -1.54 19.15
C THR A 69 -5.84 -2.23 18.03
N LYS A 70 -7.15 -2.36 18.21
CA LYS A 70 -8.06 -2.87 17.17
C LYS A 70 -8.29 -1.80 16.09
N ILE A 71 -8.25 -2.22 14.84
CA ILE A 71 -8.37 -1.34 13.66
C ILE A 71 -9.79 -1.35 13.08
N ASN A 72 -10.48 -2.48 13.16
CA ASN A 72 -11.84 -2.58 12.63
C ASN A 72 -12.75 -1.52 13.26
N ASN A 73 -13.46 -0.76 12.43
CA ASN A 73 -14.33 0.36 12.83
C ASN A 73 -13.64 1.48 13.65
N ASN A 74 -12.30 1.51 13.68
CA ASN A 74 -11.51 2.58 14.27
C ASN A 74 -10.92 3.45 13.14
N PHE A 75 -11.19 4.75 13.15
CA PHE A 75 -10.80 5.68 12.09
C PHE A 75 -9.67 6.62 12.48
N ASP A 76 -9.14 6.53 13.69
CA ASP A 76 -8.18 7.48 14.24
C ASP A 76 -6.93 7.62 13.35
N ILE A 77 -6.36 6.50 12.88
CA ILE A 77 -5.16 6.52 12.04
C ILE A 77 -5.43 7.15 10.68
N VAL A 78 -6.50 6.70 10.00
CA VAL A 78 -6.83 7.17 8.65
C VAL A 78 -7.23 8.64 8.63
N ASP A 79 -7.91 9.11 9.67
CA ASP A 79 -8.30 10.51 9.83
C ASP A 79 -7.09 11.39 10.20
N ALA A 80 -6.21 10.90 11.08
CA ALA A 80 -5.01 11.63 11.47
C ALA A 80 -4.08 11.86 10.27
N VAL A 81 -3.85 10.83 9.44
CA VAL A 81 -3.01 10.97 8.23
C VAL A 81 -3.64 11.93 7.23
N GLY A 82 -4.96 11.82 6.98
CA GLY A 82 -5.67 12.73 6.08
C GLY A 82 -5.65 14.19 6.55
N LYS A 83 -5.79 14.41 7.86
CA LYS A 83 -5.74 15.75 8.47
C LYS A 83 -4.33 16.35 8.38
N GLU A 84 -3.29 15.56 8.62
CA GLU A 84 -1.90 16.02 8.52
C GLU A 84 -1.48 16.31 7.07
N ASP A 85 -1.99 15.55 6.11
CA ASP A 85 -1.75 15.79 4.69
C ASP A 85 -2.38 17.11 4.22
N GLY A 86 -3.61 17.41 4.63
CA GLY A 86 -4.34 18.65 4.32
C GLY A 86 -4.68 18.85 2.84
N GLN A 87 -4.43 17.88 1.96
CA GLN A 87 -4.61 17.96 0.50
C GLN A 87 -5.74 17.05 -0.02
N GLY A 88 -6.64 16.61 0.86
CA GLY A 88 -7.77 15.76 0.47
C GLY A 88 -7.41 14.30 0.22
N MET A 89 -6.33 13.81 0.81
CA MET A 89 -5.93 12.41 0.80
C MET A 89 -6.98 11.54 1.48
N THR A 90 -7.24 10.38 0.91
CA THR A 90 -8.01 9.31 1.56
C THR A 90 -7.12 8.13 1.93
N ALA A 91 -7.37 7.53 3.08
CA ALA A 91 -6.64 6.37 3.57
C ALA A 91 -7.59 5.22 3.94
N THR A 92 -7.08 4.00 3.86
CA THR A 92 -7.80 2.79 4.25
C THR A 92 -6.84 1.75 4.80
N LEU A 93 -7.33 0.98 5.77
CA LEU A 93 -6.75 -0.29 6.19
C LEU A 93 -7.76 -1.39 5.85
N PHE A 94 -7.29 -2.40 5.11
CA PHE A 94 -8.05 -3.60 4.80
C PHE A 94 -7.54 -4.78 5.62
N VAL A 95 -8.42 -5.72 5.93
CA VAL A 95 -8.05 -7.03 6.47
C VAL A 95 -8.33 -8.13 5.46
N LYS A 96 -7.48 -9.14 5.42
CA LYS A 96 -7.71 -10.34 4.60
C LYS A 96 -8.76 -11.23 5.27
N GLY A 97 -9.84 -11.53 4.55
CA GLY A 97 -10.89 -12.47 4.94
C GLY A 97 -11.11 -13.49 3.82
N GLY A 98 -10.53 -14.69 3.96
CA GLY A 98 -10.50 -15.67 2.86
C GLY A 98 -9.72 -15.12 1.66
N ASP A 99 -10.37 -15.06 0.49
CA ASP A 99 -9.78 -14.55 -0.75
C ASP A 99 -10.02 -13.05 -0.97
N GLU A 100 -10.73 -12.40 -0.06
CA GLU A 100 -11.08 -10.97 -0.13
C GLU A 100 -10.20 -10.14 0.82
N PHE A 101 -10.06 -8.84 0.49
CA PHE A 101 -9.56 -7.82 1.41
C PHE A 101 -10.69 -6.86 1.72
N ILE A 102 -11.16 -6.86 2.96
CA ILE A 102 -12.32 -6.13 3.44
C ILE A 102 -11.87 -4.81 4.05
N ARG A 103 -12.49 -3.69 3.64
CA ARG A 103 -12.20 -2.34 4.15
C ARG A 103 -12.72 -2.19 5.58
N VAL A 104 -11.82 -2.21 6.57
CA VAL A 104 -12.16 -2.22 8.00
C VAL A 104 -11.95 -0.89 8.71
N SER A 105 -11.12 0.00 8.12
CA SER A 105 -10.93 1.39 8.55
C SER A 105 -10.70 2.26 7.33
N THR A 106 -11.42 3.37 7.18
CA THR A 106 -11.32 4.19 5.97
C THR A 106 -11.83 5.62 6.15
N SER A 107 -11.19 6.56 5.44
CA SER A 107 -11.71 7.91 5.21
C SER A 107 -12.39 8.07 3.83
N VAL A 108 -12.38 7.03 2.98
CA VAL A 108 -13.07 7.06 1.68
C VAL A 108 -14.58 7.15 1.91
N PRO A 109 -15.26 8.18 1.35
CA PRO A 109 -16.72 8.28 1.47
C PRO A 109 -17.43 7.28 0.55
N LYS A 110 -18.65 6.92 0.89
CA LYS A 110 -19.56 6.27 -0.05
C LYS A 110 -19.98 7.24 -1.16
N PRO A 111 -20.29 6.76 -2.38
CA PRO A 111 -20.70 7.63 -3.49
C PRO A 111 -21.96 8.44 -3.19
N ASP A 112 -22.88 7.90 -2.39
CA ASP A 112 -24.15 8.53 -1.99
C ASP A 112 -23.99 9.52 -0.81
N GLY A 113 -22.77 9.70 -0.29
CA GLY A 113 -22.50 10.56 0.85
C GLY A 113 -23.01 10.03 2.21
N SER A 114 -23.57 8.82 2.27
CA SER A 114 -24.18 8.25 3.49
C SER A 114 -23.16 7.81 4.57
N GLY A 115 -21.89 8.16 4.40
CA GLY A 115 -20.82 7.83 5.35
C GLY A 115 -19.60 7.21 4.68
N ARG A 116 -18.84 6.44 5.45
CA ARG A 116 -17.60 5.80 5.00
C ARG A 116 -17.87 4.49 4.26
N ALA A 117 -17.04 4.17 3.27
CA ALA A 117 -17.16 2.97 2.44
C ALA A 117 -16.71 1.68 3.16
N ILE A 118 -17.04 1.56 4.45
CA ILE A 118 -16.68 0.43 5.31
C ILE A 118 -17.35 -0.87 4.81
N GLY A 119 -16.69 -2.01 4.93
CA GLY A 119 -17.20 -3.33 4.51
C GLY A 119 -17.11 -3.60 3.01
N THR A 120 -16.70 -2.63 2.19
CA THR A 120 -16.44 -2.87 0.76
C THR A 120 -15.12 -3.63 0.57
N VAL A 121 -14.97 -4.32 -0.56
CA VAL A 121 -13.80 -5.15 -0.84
C VAL A 121 -12.87 -4.49 -1.85
N LEU A 122 -11.59 -4.82 -1.74
CA LEU A 122 -10.57 -4.46 -2.73
C LEU A 122 -10.84 -5.21 -4.03
N ALA A 123 -10.76 -4.51 -5.16
CA ALA A 123 -10.98 -5.07 -6.49
C ALA A 123 -10.01 -4.46 -7.53
N GLY A 124 -10.02 -5.02 -8.74
CA GLY A 124 -9.24 -4.52 -9.87
C GLY A 124 -7.74 -4.83 -9.79
N PRO A 125 -6.89 -4.09 -10.53
CA PRO A 125 -5.47 -4.42 -10.70
C PRO A 125 -4.67 -4.38 -9.39
N ALA A 126 -5.09 -3.57 -8.43
CA ALA A 126 -4.47 -3.54 -7.11
C ALA A 126 -4.65 -4.87 -6.36
N LEU A 127 -5.82 -5.53 -6.47
CA LEU A 127 -6.06 -6.83 -5.86
C LEU A 127 -5.09 -7.89 -6.37
N GLU A 128 -4.86 -7.95 -7.69
CA GLU A 128 -3.94 -8.93 -8.30
C GLU A 128 -2.49 -8.71 -7.82
N SER A 129 -2.06 -7.45 -7.75
CA SER A 129 -0.73 -7.11 -7.21
C SER A 129 -0.58 -7.54 -5.75
N ILE A 130 -1.57 -7.25 -4.92
CA ILE A 130 -1.56 -7.61 -3.48
C ILE A 130 -1.60 -9.13 -3.27
N LYS A 131 -2.40 -9.87 -4.05
CA LYS A 131 -2.42 -11.35 -4.01
C LYS A 131 -1.05 -11.94 -4.36
N ALA A 132 -0.30 -11.30 -5.27
CA ALA A 132 1.07 -11.65 -5.60
C ALA A 132 2.10 -11.17 -4.55
N GLY A 133 1.67 -10.58 -3.43
CA GLY A 133 2.53 -10.05 -2.36
C GLY A 133 3.29 -8.78 -2.74
N LYS A 134 2.86 -8.08 -3.80
CA LYS A 134 3.49 -6.88 -4.36
C LYS A 134 2.65 -5.63 -4.07
N SER A 135 3.32 -4.49 -3.98
CA SER A 135 2.67 -3.18 -3.94
C SER A 135 2.08 -2.81 -5.30
N HIS A 136 1.06 -1.96 -5.30
CA HIS A 136 0.47 -1.38 -6.51
C HIS A 136 0.42 0.14 -6.36
N TYR A 137 0.94 0.86 -7.36
CA TYR A 137 0.88 2.32 -7.43
C TYR A 137 0.39 2.72 -8.81
N GLY A 138 -0.55 3.64 -8.85
CA GLY A 138 -1.10 4.12 -10.11
C GLY A 138 -2.54 4.62 -9.98
N GLU A 139 -3.13 4.90 -11.13
CA GLU A 139 -4.52 5.32 -11.22
C GLU A 139 -5.45 4.11 -11.06
N VAL A 140 -6.36 4.21 -10.09
CA VAL A 140 -7.41 3.19 -9.85
C VAL A 140 -8.73 3.91 -9.59
N PRO A 141 -9.84 3.46 -10.21
CA PRO A 141 -11.17 3.97 -9.86
C PRO A 141 -11.59 3.44 -8.48
N ILE A 142 -11.84 4.36 -7.55
CA ILE A 142 -12.39 4.04 -6.23
C ILE A 142 -13.88 4.36 -6.24
N LEU A 143 -14.69 3.31 -6.19
CA LEU A 143 -16.17 3.43 -6.24
C LEU A 143 -16.64 4.32 -7.39
N GLY A 144 -16.03 4.18 -8.58
CA GLY A 144 -16.35 4.91 -9.79
C GLY A 144 -15.64 6.27 -9.96
N THR A 145 -14.90 6.74 -8.97
CA THR A 145 -14.14 8.00 -9.05
C THR A 145 -12.65 7.71 -9.28
N PRO A 146 -11.98 8.38 -10.24
CA PRO A 146 -10.54 8.17 -10.47
C PRO A 146 -9.68 8.77 -9.34
N TYR A 147 -8.72 7.98 -8.87
CA TYR A 147 -7.73 8.36 -7.86
C TYR A 147 -6.33 7.97 -8.29
N MET A 148 -5.34 8.79 -7.95
CA MET A 148 -3.94 8.36 -7.89
C MET A 148 -3.72 7.65 -6.57
N THR A 149 -3.30 6.38 -6.61
CA THR A 149 -3.36 5.47 -5.46
C THR A 149 -2.05 4.76 -5.18
N GLY A 150 -1.88 4.34 -3.93
CA GLY A 150 -0.89 3.37 -3.49
C GLY A 150 -1.55 2.30 -2.62
N TYR A 151 -1.17 1.06 -2.86
CA TYR A 151 -1.54 -0.11 -2.06
C TYR A 151 -0.29 -0.87 -1.67
N GLU A 152 -0.15 -1.20 -0.39
CA GLU A 152 0.94 -2.03 0.10
C GLU A 152 0.43 -3.14 1.02
N PRO A 153 1.00 -4.36 0.95
CA PRO A 153 0.57 -5.44 1.82
C PRO A 153 0.94 -5.18 3.29
N ILE A 154 -0.01 -5.44 4.20
CA ILE A 154 0.27 -5.58 5.63
C ILE A 154 0.68 -7.04 5.85
N LYS A 155 1.88 -7.27 6.37
CA LYS A 155 2.40 -8.61 6.63
C LYS A 155 2.55 -8.83 8.13
N ASP A 156 2.16 -10.01 8.59
CA ASP A 156 2.40 -10.46 9.96
C ASP A 156 3.87 -10.86 10.19
N ALA A 157 4.20 -11.29 11.39
CA ALA A 157 5.54 -11.72 11.77
C ALA A 157 6.08 -12.92 10.95
N SER A 158 5.20 -13.70 10.33
CA SER A 158 5.57 -14.82 9.44
C SER A 158 5.84 -14.37 7.99
N GLY A 159 5.58 -13.09 7.65
CA GLY A 159 5.65 -12.55 6.30
C GLY A 159 4.37 -12.80 5.47
N THR A 160 3.32 -13.36 6.09
CA THR A 160 2.04 -13.60 5.43
C THR A 160 1.27 -12.29 5.27
N THR A 161 0.72 -12.03 4.09
CA THR A 161 -0.15 -10.88 3.86
C THR A 161 -1.49 -11.07 4.57
N ILE A 162 -1.76 -10.26 5.60
CA ILE A 162 -2.97 -10.29 6.42
C ILE A 162 -3.89 -9.09 6.21
N GLY A 163 -3.43 -8.10 5.44
CA GLY A 163 -4.20 -6.89 5.14
C GLY A 163 -3.53 -6.03 4.08
N VAL A 164 -4.05 -4.82 3.89
CA VAL A 164 -3.53 -3.86 2.91
C VAL A 164 -3.63 -2.44 3.46
N TYR A 165 -2.54 -1.67 3.32
CA TYR A 165 -2.54 -0.22 3.41
C TYR A 165 -3.00 0.37 2.09
N TYR A 166 -3.80 1.42 2.13
CA TYR A 166 -4.20 2.19 0.96
C TYR A 166 -4.14 3.68 1.27
N VAL A 167 -3.64 4.43 0.31
CA VAL A 167 -3.75 5.89 0.23
C VAL A 167 -4.13 6.31 -1.18
N GLY A 168 -4.84 7.42 -1.32
CA GLY A 168 -5.23 7.92 -2.62
C GLY A 168 -5.65 9.39 -2.63
N TYR A 169 -5.38 10.05 -3.75
CA TYR A 169 -5.79 11.41 -4.04
C TYR A 169 -6.77 11.40 -5.21
N LYS A 170 -7.91 12.04 -5.03
CA LYS A 170 -8.88 12.23 -6.10
C LYS A 170 -8.26 13.06 -7.23
N LYS A 171 -8.49 12.63 -8.47
CA LYS A 171 -8.07 13.37 -9.68
C LYS A 171 -9.07 14.45 -10.05
#